data_7ec0ef3bd38bdc8ac431ab8df9238f3f
#
_entry.id   7ec0ef3bd38bdc8ac431ab8df9238f3f
#
_cell.length_a   1.000
_cell.length_b   1.000
_cell.length_c   1.000
_cell.angle_alpha   90.00
_cell.angle_beta   90.00
_cell.angle_gamma   90.00
#
_symmetry.space_group_name_H-M   'P 1'
#
loop_
_entity.id
_entity.type
_entity.pdbx_description
1 polymer ?
#
loop_
_entity_poly.entity_id
_entity_poly.type
_entity_poly.pdbx_seq_one_letter_code
_entity_poly.pdbx_strand_id
1 'polypeptide(L)'
;MHKKDLLLLAKPVYDEDQVLELEHAVDVASAAHKGQKRKSGEPYIIHPLAVAGTLIDWDMDIDTVLAGVLHDTVEDTPTSLEDIESLFGKDVAFLVDGVTKISQARAGMQDLAEYLPQTKDNLSKLL
;
A
#
# COMPACT_ATOMS: atom_id res chain seq x y z
N MET A 1 -6.01 7.43 -9.64
CA MET A 1 -5.33 6.61 -10.66
C MET A 1 -6.06 5.28 -10.82
N HIS A 2 -6.28 4.87 -12.04
CA HIS A 2 -6.93 3.62 -12.37
C HIS A 2 -5.91 2.57 -12.80
N LYS A 3 -6.33 1.29 -12.81
CA LYS A 3 -5.48 0.15 -13.20
C LYS A 3 -4.76 0.39 -14.54
N LYS A 4 -5.49 0.85 -15.55
CA LYS A 4 -4.95 1.11 -16.88
C LYS A 4 -3.79 2.11 -16.84
N ASP A 5 -3.94 3.19 -16.08
CA ASP A 5 -2.91 4.22 -15.95
C ASP A 5 -1.65 3.66 -15.29
N LEU A 6 -1.84 2.86 -14.23
CA LEU A 6 -0.73 2.24 -13.51
C LEU A 6 0.06 1.30 -14.41
N LEU A 7 -0.63 0.46 -15.17
CA LEU A 7 0.02 -0.50 -16.10
C LEU A 7 0.78 0.22 -17.20
N LEU A 8 0.26 1.36 -17.70
CA LEU A 8 0.97 2.17 -18.68
C LEU A 8 2.27 2.76 -18.12
N LEU A 9 2.28 3.17 -16.85
CA LEU A 9 3.50 3.63 -16.18
C LEU A 9 4.51 2.50 -15.98
N ALA A 10 4.05 1.29 -15.70
CA ALA A 10 4.89 0.15 -15.37
C ALA A 10 5.58 -0.46 -16.59
N LYS A 11 4.93 -0.48 -17.73
CA LYS A 11 5.41 -1.17 -18.95
C LYS A 11 6.83 -0.79 -19.38
N PRO A 12 7.22 0.51 -19.42
CA PRO A 12 8.57 0.86 -19.82
C PRO A 12 9.64 0.59 -18.77
N VAL A 13 9.24 0.31 -17.52
CA VAL A 13 10.16 0.19 -16.36
C VAL A 13 10.42 -1.29 -16.02
N TYR A 14 9.40 -2.13 -16.07
CA TYR A 14 9.44 -3.52 -15.62
C TYR A 14 9.29 -4.48 -16.77
N ASP A 15 9.78 -5.72 -16.59
CA ASP A 15 9.59 -6.77 -17.59
C ASP A 15 8.14 -7.27 -17.63
N GLU A 16 7.84 -8.10 -18.62
CA GLU A 16 6.49 -8.59 -18.85
C GLU A 16 5.92 -9.37 -17.67
N ASP A 17 6.74 -10.22 -17.04
CA ASP A 17 6.33 -11.01 -15.87
C ASP A 17 6.04 -10.12 -14.67
N GLN A 18 6.84 -9.10 -14.44
CA GLN A 18 6.64 -8.14 -13.37
C GLN A 18 5.37 -7.31 -13.58
N VAL A 19 5.08 -6.92 -14.80
CA VAL A 19 3.83 -6.20 -15.13
C VAL A 19 2.62 -7.10 -14.88
N LEU A 20 2.70 -8.39 -15.20
CA LEU A 20 1.62 -9.36 -14.92
C LEU A 20 1.42 -9.53 -13.41
N GLU A 21 2.50 -9.57 -12.61
CA GLU A 21 2.40 -9.60 -11.17
C GLU A 21 1.72 -8.34 -10.62
N LEU A 22 2.06 -7.18 -11.16
CA LEU A 22 1.43 -5.93 -10.77
C LEU A 22 -0.07 -5.93 -11.09
N GLU A 23 -0.44 -6.41 -12.26
CA GLU A 23 -1.85 -6.56 -12.63
C GLU A 23 -2.59 -7.49 -11.65
N HIS A 24 -1.98 -8.62 -11.29
CA HIS A 24 -2.54 -9.55 -10.31
C HIS A 24 -2.73 -8.87 -8.95
N ALA A 25 -1.74 -8.12 -8.48
CA ALA A 25 -1.84 -7.39 -7.22
C ALA A 25 -2.97 -6.36 -7.23
N VAL A 26 -3.13 -5.64 -8.34
CA VAL A 26 -4.24 -4.69 -8.50
C VAL A 26 -5.59 -5.40 -8.43
N ASP A 27 -5.71 -6.54 -9.08
CA ASP A 27 -6.95 -7.32 -9.08
C ASP A 27 -7.29 -7.85 -7.69
N VAL A 28 -6.30 -8.37 -6.97
CA VAL A 28 -6.47 -8.83 -5.58
C VAL A 28 -6.90 -7.68 -4.66
N ALA A 29 -6.21 -6.54 -4.75
CA ALA A 29 -6.53 -5.37 -3.93
C ALA A 29 -7.91 -4.81 -4.28
N SER A 30 -8.26 -4.75 -5.57
CA SER A 30 -9.57 -4.26 -6.02
C SER A 30 -10.71 -5.12 -5.49
N ALA A 31 -10.54 -6.44 -5.52
CA ALA A 31 -11.53 -7.37 -4.97
C ALA A 31 -11.66 -7.23 -3.46
N ALA A 32 -10.53 -7.10 -2.75
CA ALA A 32 -10.49 -6.98 -1.30
C ALA A 32 -11.15 -5.68 -0.81
N HIS A 33 -10.92 -4.57 -1.50
CA HIS A 33 -11.48 -3.25 -1.16
C HIS A 33 -12.85 -2.97 -1.80
N LYS A 34 -13.45 -3.96 -2.44
CA LYS A 34 -14.73 -3.78 -3.13
C LYS A 34 -15.79 -3.19 -2.20
N GLY A 35 -16.43 -2.11 -2.63
CA GLY A 35 -17.46 -1.43 -1.87
C GLY A 35 -16.94 -0.43 -0.85
N GLN A 36 -15.63 -0.42 -0.56
CA GLN A 36 -15.05 0.58 0.32
C GLN A 36 -14.84 1.90 -0.42
N LYS A 37 -15.15 3.00 0.26
CA LYS A 37 -15.01 4.35 -0.28
C LYS A 37 -14.22 5.23 0.69
N ARG A 38 -13.48 6.18 0.14
CA ARG A 38 -12.84 7.24 0.91
C ARG A 38 -13.86 8.27 1.34
N LYS A 39 -13.49 9.17 2.26
CA LYS A 39 -14.34 10.28 2.71
C LYS A 39 -14.84 11.14 1.55
N SER A 40 -14.06 11.24 0.47
CA SER A 40 -14.42 11.95 -0.76
C SER A 40 -15.52 11.27 -1.59
N GLY A 41 -15.86 10.01 -1.28
CA GLY A 41 -16.79 9.19 -2.05
C GLY A 41 -16.14 8.37 -3.15
N GLU A 42 -14.85 8.53 -3.40
CA GLU A 42 -14.11 7.74 -4.40
C GLU A 42 -13.92 6.30 -3.93
N PRO A 43 -13.88 5.31 -4.86
CA PRO A 43 -13.51 3.94 -4.51
C PRO A 43 -12.14 3.92 -3.83
N TYR A 44 -12.01 3.12 -2.77
CA TYR A 44 -10.79 3.08 -1.97
C TYR A 44 -9.56 2.67 -2.77
N ILE A 45 -9.71 1.78 -3.75
CA ILE A 45 -8.61 1.26 -4.56
C ILE A 45 -7.80 2.36 -5.27
N ILE A 46 -8.40 3.49 -5.58
CA ILE A 46 -7.72 4.62 -6.25
C ILE A 46 -6.51 5.09 -5.44
N HIS A 47 -6.61 5.07 -4.10
CA HIS A 47 -5.52 5.49 -3.23
C HIS A 47 -4.27 4.58 -3.31
N PRO A 48 -4.35 3.25 -3.07
CA PRO A 48 -3.17 2.40 -3.23
C PRO A 48 -2.60 2.38 -4.65
N LEU A 49 -3.43 2.56 -5.67
CA LEU A 49 -2.90 2.68 -7.03
C LEU A 49 -2.09 3.96 -7.22
N ALA A 50 -2.52 5.08 -6.64
CA ALA A 50 -1.75 6.34 -6.67
C ALA A 50 -0.42 6.20 -5.93
N VAL A 51 -0.40 5.51 -4.78
CA VAL A 51 0.83 5.21 -4.05
C VAL A 51 1.79 4.39 -4.93
N ALA A 52 1.29 3.34 -5.57
CA ALA A 52 2.09 2.51 -6.46
C ALA A 52 2.65 3.31 -7.65
N GLY A 53 1.85 4.20 -8.23
CA GLY A 53 2.30 5.09 -9.30
C GLY A 53 3.47 5.98 -8.88
N THR A 54 3.42 6.51 -7.67
CA THR A 54 4.52 7.30 -7.10
C THR A 54 5.79 6.44 -6.92
N LEU A 55 5.64 5.21 -6.46
CA LEU A 55 6.78 4.29 -6.29
C LEU A 55 7.42 3.91 -7.63
N ILE A 56 6.63 3.76 -8.69
CA ILE A 56 7.14 3.53 -10.05
C ILE A 56 7.93 4.76 -10.53
N ASP A 57 7.41 5.95 -10.30
CA ASP A 57 8.08 7.21 -10.63
C ASP A 57 9.44 7.34 -9.92
N TRP A 58 9.55 6.81 -8.71
CA TRP A 58 10.79 6.81 -7.93
C TRP A 58 11.71 5.65 -8.30
N ASP A 59 11.39 4.88 -9.33
CA ASP A 59 12.19 3.78 -9.84
C ASP A 59 12.45 2.68 -8.79
N MET A 60 11.44 2.40 -7.97
CA MET A 60 11.50 1.36 -6.95
C MET A 60 11.40 -0.03 -7.59
N ASP A 61 11.94 -1.03 -6.89
CA ASP A 61 11.83 -2.42 -7.34
C ASP A 61 10.37 -2.91 -7.33
N ILE A 62 10.09 -3.96 -8.08
CA ILE A 62 8.72 -4.45 -8.25
C ILE A 62 8.09 -4.90 -6.93
N ASP A 63 8.84 -5.53 -6.04
CA ASP A 63 8.31 -5.99 -4.75
C ASP A 63 7.81 -4.82 -3.91
N THR A 64 8.52 -3.70 -3.92
CA THR A 64 8.11 -2.48 -3.24
C THR A 64 6.83 -1.90 -3.85
N VAL A 65 6.71 -1.91 -5.18
CA VAL A 65 5.50 -1.44 -5.87
C VAL A 65 4.30 -2.34 -5.55
N LEU A 66 4.49 -3.66 -5.57
CA LEU A 66 3.45 -4.61 -5.18
C LEU A 66 2.99 -4.39 -3.74
N ALA A 67 3.94 -4.19 -2.82
CA ALA A 67 3.63 -3.89 -1.43
C ALA A 67 2.83 -2.58 -1.29
N GLY A 68 3.14 -1.58 -2.11
CA GLY A 68 2.37 -0.33 -2.15
C GLY A 68 0.92 -0.54 -2.54
N VAL A 69 0.65 -1.39 -3.53
CA VAL A 69 -0.72 -1.75 -3.94
C VAL A 69 -1.45 -2.49 -2.83
N LEU A 70 -0.76 -3.36 -2.10
CA LEU A 70 -1.36 -4.32 -1.15
C LEU A 70 -1.34 -3.86 0.30
N HIS A 71 -0.68 -2.74 0.62
CA HIS A 71 -0.38 -2.38 2.02
C HIS A 71 -1.61 -2.22 2.91
N ASP A 72 -2.70 -1.65 2.39
CA ASP A 72 -3.93 -1.47 3.16
C ASP A 72 -4.82 -2.71 3.17
N THR A 73 -4.52 -3.71 2.35
CA THR A 73 -5.36 -4.89 2.20
C THR A 73 -5.43 -5.71 3.49
N VAL A 74 -4.31 -5.86 4.18
CA VAL A 74 -4.23 -6.61 5.44
C VAL A 74 -4.91 -5.87 6.59
N GLU A 75 -4.75 -4.53 6.67
CA GLU A 75 -5.34 -3.73 7.74
C GLU A 75 -6.86 -3.54 7.59
N ASP A 76 -7.32 -3.30 6.38
CA ASP A 76 -8.67 -2.78 6.11
C ASP A 76 -9.61 -3.81 5.49
N THR A 77 -9.16 -5.04 5.25
CA THR A 77 -9.97 -6.11 4.68
C THR A 77 -9.69 -7.44 5.39
N PRO A 78 -10.52 -8.49 5.17
CA PRO A 78 -10.28 -9.81 5.74
C PRO A 78 -9.06 -10.56 5.18
N THR A 79 -8.36 -10.01 4.17
CA THR A 79 -7.18 -10.63 3.59
C THR A 79 -6.06 -10.73 4.63
N SER A 80 -5.49 -11.91 4.82
CA SER A 80 -4.42 -12.14 5.80
C SER A 80 -3.05 -11.94 5.18
N LEU A 81 -2.03 -11.75 6.03
CA LEU A 81 -0.63 -11.70 5.60
C LEU A 81 -0.20 -13.02 4.96
N GLU A 82 -0.71 -14.16 5.46
CA GLU A 82 -0.46 -15.46 4.85
C GLU A 82 -1.00 -15.55 3.43
N ASP A 83 -2.15 -14.95 3.15
CA ASP A 83 -2.71 -14.87 1.80
C ASP A 83 -1.77 -14.11 0.88
N ILE A 84 -1.23 -12.99 1.33
CA ILE A 84 -0.28 -12.19 0.56
C ILE A 84 1.00 -12.99 0.28
N GLU A 85 1.52 -13.68 1.28
CA GLU A 85 2.72 -14.52 1.12
C GLU A 85 2.49 -15.63 0.08
N SER A 86 1.34 -16.31 0.15
CA SER A 86 0.99 -17.38 -0.80
C SER A 86 0.89 -16.88 -2.24
N LEU A 87 0.35 -15.69 -2.44
CA LEU A 87 0.09 -15.15 -3.77
C LEU A 87 1.30 -14.41 -4.38
N PHE A 88 2.09 -13.73 -3.55
CA PHE A 88 3.13 -12.80 -4.01
C PHE A 88 4.52 -13.09 -3.46
N GLY A 89 4.66 -14.02 -2.53
CA GLY A 89 5.93 -14.42 -1.97
C GLY A 89 6.29 -13.72 -0.66
N LYS A 90 7.38 -14.21 -0.06
CA LYS A 90 7.84 -13.78 1.27
C LYS A 90 8.30 -12.33 1.30
N ASP A 91 8.97 -11.87 0.25
CA ASP A 91 9.54 -10.52 0.21
C ASP A 91 8.44 -9.46 0.18
N VAL A 92 7.41 -9.68 -0.63
CA VAL A 92 6.25 -8.78 -0.68
C VAL A 92 5.50 -8.80 0.66
N ALA A 93 5.26 -9.98 1.23
CA ALA A 93 4.61 -10.11 2.54
C ALA A 93 5.40 -9.41 3.65
N PHE A 94 6.72 -9.54 3.64
CA PHE A 94 7.60 -8.86 4.59
C PHE A 94 7.47 -7.34 4.50
N LEU A 95 7.44 -6.80 3.28
CA LEU A 95 7.29 -5.36 3.06
C LEU A 95 5.91 -4.86 3.50
N VAL A 96 4.86 -5.61 3.19
CA VAL A 96 3.49 -5.26 3.62
C VAL A 96 3.40 -5.25 5.15
N ASP A 97 3.95 -6.27 5.81
CA ASP A 97 3.97 -6.36 7.27
C ASP A 97 4.73 -5.18 7.89
N GLY A 98 5.88 -4.82 7.32
CA GLY A 98 6.67 -3.67 7.77
C GLY A 98 5.92 -2.36 7.67
N VAL A 99 5.23 -2.11 6.56
CA VAL A 99 4.42 -0.90 6.38
C VAL A 99 3.27 -0.88 7.38
N THR A 100 2.61 -2.01 7.61
CA THR A 100 1.51 -2.14 8.59
C THR A 100 2.00 -1.78 9.99
N LYS A 101 3.16 -2.30 10.41
CA LYS A 101 3.75 -2.01 11.73
C LYS A 101 4.11 -0.54 11.90
N ILE A 102 4.67 0.09 10.86
CA ILE A 102 5.00 1.51 10.87
C ILE A 102 3.72 2.35 11.01
N SER A 103 2.68 2.00 10.28
CA SER A 103 1.38 2.67 10.32
C SER A 103 0.77 2.59 11.73
N GLN A 104 0.81 1.42 12.36
CA GLN A 104 0.31 1.21 13.72
C GLN A 104 1.11 2.01 14.75
N ALA A 105 2.43 2.02 14.64
CA ALA A 105 3.32 2.79 15.52
C ALA A 105 3.04 4.29 15.41
N ARG A 106 2.85 4.80 14.18
CA ARG A 106 2.50 6.19 13.93
C ARG A 106 1.17 6.57 14.54
N ALA A 107 0.15 5.71 14.40
CA ALA A 107 -1.16 5.93 15.01
C ALA A 107 -1.06 5.99 16.54
N GLY A 108 -0.29 5.07 17.16
CA GLY A 108 -0.05 5.08 18.60
C GLY A 108 0.66 6.35 19.09
N MET A 109 1.62 6.85 18.32
CA MET A 109 2.31 8.11 18.62
C MET A 109 1.38 9.31 18.51
N GLN A 110 0.49 9.32 17.52
CA GLN A 110 -0.51 10.36 17.36
C GLN A 110 -1.51 10.38 18.51
N ASP A 111 -1.97 9.21 18.98
CA ASP A 111 -2.85 9.09 20.14
C ASP A 111 -2.17 9.64 21.40
N LEU A 112 -0.90 9.29 21.61
CA LEU A 112 -0.12 9.82 22.72
C LEU A 112 0.03 11.34 22.64
N ALA A 113 0.24 11.87 21.43
CA ALA A 113 0.42 13.30 21.19
C ALA A 113 -0.86 14.10 21.49
N GLU A 114 -2.04 13.52 21.36
CA GLU A 114 -3.31 14.17 21.74
C GLU A 114 -3.39 14.43 23.25
N TYR A 115 -2.80 13.55 24.06
CA TYR A 115 -2.76 13.72 25.51
C TYR A 115 -1.69 14.71 25.98
N LEU A 116 -0.60 14.86 25.23
CA LEU A 116 0.57 15.66 25.59
C LEU A 116 0.96 16.58 24.44
N PRO A 117 0.33 17.77 24.31
CA PRO A 117 0.55 18.67 23.17
C PRO A 117 2.01 19.04 22.91
N GLN A 118 2.84 19.18 23.97
CA GLN A 118 4.28 19.46 23.80
C GLN A 118 5.03 18.29 23.19
N THR A 119 4.58 17.06 23.47
CA THR A 119 5.15 15.84 22.90
C THR A 119 4.84 15.74 21.41
N LYS A 120 3.70 16.27 20.96
CA LYS A 120 3.30 16.28 19.55
C LYS A 120 4.34 16.93 18.66
N ASP A 121 4.87 18.09 19.06
CA ASP A 121 5.89 18.80 18.29
C ASP A 121 7.18 17.98 18.18
N ASN A 122 7.57 17.31 19.27
CA ASN A 122 8.75 16.45 19.28
C ASN A 122 8.57 15.20 18.43
N LEU A 123 7.40 14.57 18.48
CA LEU A 123 7.09 13.37 17.68
C LEU A 123 6.99 13.71 16.19
N SER A 124 6.45 14.86 15.83
CA SER A 124 6.35 15.32 14.44
C SER A 124 7.71 15.44 13.77
N LYS A 125 8.76 15.73 14.51
CA LYS A 125 10.13 15.83 14.00
C LYS A 125 10.75 14.45 13.72
N LEU A 126 10.23 13.39 14.35
CA LEU A 126 10.70 12.02 14.15
C LEU A 126 10.02 11.32 12.99
N LEU A 127 8.84 11.77 12.64
CA LEU A 127 8.00 11.20 11.60
C LEU A 127 8.08 12.00 10.31
#